data_af0de9d36b0cfb7ee56238e67e008710
#
_entry.id   af0de9d36b0cfb7ee56238e67e008710
#
_cell.length_a   1.000
_cell.length_b   1.000
_cell.length_c   1.000
_cell.angle_alpha   90.00
_cell.angle_beta   90.00
_cell.angle_gamma   90.00
#
_symmetry.space_group_name_H-M   'P 1'
#
loop_
_entity.id
_entity.type
_entity.pdbx_description
1 polymer ?
#
loop_
_entity_poly.entity_id
_entity_poly.type
_entity_poly.pdbx_seq_one_letter_code
_entity_poly.pdbx_strand_id
1 'polypeptide(L)'
;NLRFYATVYGMHGRARTERLDAHLSELGFDSRRRQLAGTLSGGWKQRLALACATSHHPEMLFLDEPTAGVDPAARRRFWETIYEMAGRGTTVLVTTHYMDEAERCQRLAFLSRGHLIGIGTPEEITRQFNEPTIEDVFITLQKKDEAHV
;
A
#
# COMPACT_ATOMS: atom_id res chain seq x y z
N ASN A 1 7.69 -16.61 8.91
CA ASN A 1 6.46 -15.84 8.60
C ASN A 1 5.86 -16.24 7.24
N LEU A 2 6.58 -16.10 6.11
CA LEU A 2 6.01 -16.42 4.79
C LEU A 2 5.43 -17.84 4.70
N ARG A 3 6.16 -18.85 5.19
CA ARG A 3 5.67 -20.26 5.17
C ARG A 3 4.37 -20.42 5.94
N PHE A 4 4.23 -19.72 7.06
CA PHE A 4 3.00 -19.73 7.84
C PHE A 4 1.83 -19.16 7.04
N TYR A 5 1.96 -17.94 6.52
CA TYR A 5 0.90 -17.32 5.73
C TYR A 5 0.58 -18.09 4.45
N ALA A 6 1.61 -18.58 3.75
CA ALA A 6 1.40 -19.41 2.57
C ALA A 6 0.58 -20.69 2.89
N THR A 7 0.79 -21.27 4.08
CA THR A 7 -0.02 -22.42 4.51
C THR A 7 -1.46 -22.00 4.83
N VAL A 8 -1.65 -20.86 5.49
CA VAL A 8 -2.99 -20.28 5.76
C VAL A 8 -3.75 -20.05 4.47
N TYR A 9 -3.06 -19.59 3.42
CA TYR A 9 -3.65 -19.39 2.08
C TYR A 9 -3.70 -20.67 1.21
N GLY A 10 -3.57 -21.86 1.83
CA GLY A 10 -3.78 -23.14 1.14
C GLY A 10 -2.61 -23.60 0.26
N MET A 11 -1.45 -22.97 0.32
CA MET A 11 -0.28 -23.43 -0.42
C MET A 11 0.46 -24.55 0.33
N HIS A 12 0.71 -25.69 -0.32
CA HIS A 12 1.34 -26.86 0.26
C HIS A 12 2.43 -27.47 -0.64
N GLY A 13 3.26 -28.35 -0.08
CA GLY A 13 4.21 -29.16 -0.81
C GLY A 13 5.44 -28.41 -1.35
N ARG A 14 6.11 -29.03 -2.31
CA ARG A 14 7.35 -28.53 -2.93
C ARG A 14 7.12 -27.24 -3.72
N ALA A 15 6.02 -27.16 -4.45
CA ALA A 15 5.63 -25.98 -5.23
C ALA A 15 5.51 -24.71 -4.37
N ARG A 16 5.04 -24.84 -3.11
CA ARG A 16 5.06 -23.71 -2.14
C ARG A 16 6.46 -23.16 -1.92
N THR A 17 7.44 -24.05 -1.67
CA THR A 17 8.80 -23.61 -1.35
C THR A 17 9.44 -22.87 -2.52
N GLU A 18 9.35 -23.43 -3.72
CA GLU A 18 9.88 -22.83 -4.94
C GLU A 18 9.23 -21.45 -5.21
N ARG A 19 7.91 -21.33 -5.05
CA ARG A 19 7.18 -20.09 -5.23
C ARG A 19 7.55 -19.02 -4.18
N LEU A 20 7.68 -19.42 -2.92
CA LEU A 20 8.09 -18.48 -1.85
C LEU A 20 9.52 -18.01 -2.03
N ASP A 21 10.41 -18.88 -2.52
CA ASP A 21 11.79 -18.50 -2.79
C ASP A 21 11.88 -17.48 -3.94
N ALA A 22 11.15 -17.69 -5.01
CA ALA A 22 11.05 -16.74 -6.11
C ALA A 22 10.48 -15.38 -5.63
N HIS A 23 9.38 -15.43 -4.87
CA HIS A 23 8.72 -14.22 -4.34
C HIS A 23 9.62 -13.42 -3.38
N LEU A 24 10.40 -14.09 -2.53
CA LEU A 24 11.39 -13.43 -1.67
C LEU A 24 12.50 -12.76 -2.47
N SER A 25 12.97 -13.38 -3.55
CA SER A 25 13.97 -12.79 -4.43
C SER A 25 13.43 -11.56 -5.16
N GLU A 26 12.22 -11.61 -5.70
CA GLU A 26 11.55 -10.46 -6.34
C GLU A 26 11.47 -9.26 -5.38
N LEU A 27 11.20 -9.50 -4.12
CA LEU A 27 11.11 -8.45 -3.09
C LEU A 27 12.46 -8.10 -2.43
N GLY A 28 13.58 -8.65 -2.93
CA GLY A 28 14.93 -8.31 -2.51
C GLY A 28 15.34 -8.89 -1.17
N PHE A 29 14.75 -10.01 -0.71
CA PHE A 29 15.07 -10.64 0.57
C PHE A 29 16.25 -11.63 0.53
N ASP A 30 16.97 -11.80 -0.57
CA ASP A 30 17.99 -12.85 -0.71
C ASP A 30 19.03 -12.82 0.40
N SER A 31 19.57 -11.66 0.76
CA SER A 31 20.54 -11.51 1.84
C SER A 31 19.94 -11.59 3.25
N ARG A 32 18.61 -11.57 3.38
CA ARG A 32 17.90 -11.48 4.66
C ARG A 32 17.00 -12.66 4.97
N ARG A 33 17.03 -13.72 4.16
CA ARG A 33 16.15 -14.92 4.27
C ARG A 33 16.16 -15.56 5.65
N ARG A 34 17.29 -15.48 6.37
CA ARG A 34 17.48 -16.07 7.70
C ARG A 34 17.40 -15.05 8.84
N GLN A 35 17.20 -13.75 8.50
CA GLN A 35 17.11 -12.72 9.52
C GLN A 35 15.76 -12.80 10.25
N LEU A 36 15.79 -12.66 11.58
CA LEU A 36 14.57 -12.63 12.40
C LEU A 36 13.77 -11.37 12.05
N ALA A 37 12.46 -11.52 11.84
CA ALA A 37 11.56 -10.41 11.48
C ALA A 37 11.61 -9.27 12.52
N GLY A 38 11.77 -9.59 13.80
CA GLY A 38 11.89 -8.59 14.87
C GLY A 38 13.10 -7.67 14.73
N THR A 39 14.19 -8.12 14.09
CA THR A 39 15.43 -7.36 13.91
C THR A 39 15.48 -6.57 12.60
N LEU A 40 14.45 -6.65 11.78
CA LEU A 40 14.32 -5.88 10.56
C LEU A 40 14.01 -4.40 10.87
N SER A 41 14.52 -3.48 10.05
CA SER A 41 14.09 -2.08 10.08
C SER A 41 12.62 -1.93 9.68
N GLY A 42 12.01 -0.77 9.97
CA GLY A 42 10.60 -0.49 9.66
C GLY A 42 10.25 -0.78 8.20
N GLY A 43 11.00 -0.24 7.25
CA GLY A 43 10.77 -0.48 5.83
C GLY A 43 10.92 -1.96 5.42
N TRP A 44 11.82 -2.71 6.04
CA TRP A 44 11.93 -4.15 5.79
C TRP A 44 10.80 -4.95 6.43
N LYS A 45 10.27 -4.52 7.57
CA LYS A 45 9.06 -5.12 8.17
C LYS A 45 7.85 -4.93 7.27
N GLN A 46 7.67 -3.73 6.71
CA GLN A 46 6.59 -3.45 5.76
C GLN A 46 6.70 -4.29 4.49
N ARG A 47 7.90 -4.41 3.92
CA ARG A 47 8.14 -5.31 2.78
C ARG A 47 7.84 -6.77 3.12
N LEU A 48 8.19 -7.22 4.31
CA LEU A 48 7.89 -8.58 4.76
C LEU A 48 6.38 -8.78 4.91
N ALA A 49 5.66 -7.81 5.47
CA ALA A 49 4.20 -7.85 5.57
C ALA A 49 3.55 -7.93 4.18
N LEU A 50 4.00 -7.10 3.24
CA LEU A 50 3.56 -7.15 1.85
C LEU A 50 3.85 -8.52 1.22
N ALA A 51 5.06 -9.06 1.40
CA ALA A 51 5.42 -10.40 0.91
C ALA A 51 4.48 -11.49 1.43
N CYS A 52 4.12 -11.42 2.71
CA CYS A 52 3.17 -12.36 3.31
C CYS A 52 1.78 -12.22 2.70
N ALA A 53 1.28 -10.98 2.56
CA ALA A 53 -0.04 -10.68 2.01
C ALA A 53 -0.18 -11.04 0.53
N THR A 54 0.91 -11.06 -0.22
CA THR A 54 0.90 -11.27 -1.68
C THR A 54 1.42 -12.64 -2.13
N SER A 55 1.86 -13.47 -1.19
CA SER A 55 2.45 -14.80 -1.47
C SER A 55 1.53 -15.74 -2.26
N HIS A 56 0.21 -15.55 -2.16
CA HIS A 56 -0.82 -16.34 -2.84
C HIS A 56 -1.36 -15.69 -4.13
N HIS A 57 -0.76 -14.55 -4.57
CA HIS A 57 -1.20 -13.74 -5.72
C HIS A 57 -2.68 -13.33 -5.65
N PRO A 58 -3.06 -12.48 -4.69
CA PRO A 58 -4.44 -12.03 -4.54
C PRO A 58 -4.90 -11.20 -5.73
N GLU A 59 -6.16 -11.30 -6.09
CA GLU A 59 -6.80 -10.42 -7.07
C GLU A 59 -7.01 -9.02 -6.50
N MET A 60 -7.18 -8.90 -5.17
CA MET A 60 -7.35 -7.64 -4.47
C MET A 60 -6.53 -7.59 -3.19
N LEU A 61 -5.90 -6.45 -2.94
CA LEU A 61 -5.05 -6.19 -1.79
C LEU A 61 -5.53 -4.92 -1.06
N PHE A 62 -5.71 -5.03 0.25
CA PHE A 62 -6.03 -3.91 1.14
C PHE A 62 -4.80 -3.55 1.97
N LEU A 63 -4.40 -2.30 1.92
CA LEU A 63 -3.25 -1.78 2.65
C LEU A 63 -3.68 -0.56 3.48
N ASP A 64 -3.55 -0.68 4.79
CA ASP A 64 -3.89 0.38 5.72
C ASP A 64 -2.62 1.10 6.17
N GLU A 65 -2.47 2.38 5.77
CA GLU A 65 -1.30 3.22 6.03
C GLU A 65 0.06 2.50 5.85
N PRO A 66 0.30 1.84 4.71
CA PRO A 66 1.38 0.86 4.58
C PRO A 66 2.78 1.45 4.69
N THR A 67 2.93 2.76 4.62
CA THR A 67 4.23 3.46 4.65
C THR A 67 4.39 4.38 5.85
N ALA A 68 3.47 4.33 6.82
CA ALA A 68 3.55 5.11 8.04
C ALA A 68 4.87 4.82 8.79
N GLY A 69 5.61 5.88 9.12
CA GLY A 69 6.90 5.77 9.82
C GLY A 69 8.04 5.14 9.01
N VAL A 70 7.89 5.00 7.70
CA VAL A 70 8.92 4.48 6.78
C VAL A 70 9.71 5.64 6.18
N ASP A 71 11.04 5.47 6.06
CA ASP A 71 11.91 6.48 5.44
C ASP A 71 11.54 6.72 3.95
N PRO A 72 11.82 7.91 3.40
CA PRO A 72 11.39 8.27 2.04
C PRO A 72 11.91 7.33 0.95
N ALA A 73 13.14 6.79 1.09
CA ALA A 73 13.71 5.89 0.09
C ALA A 73 13.02 4.51 0.13
N ALA A 74 12.71 4.00 1.32
CA ALA A 74 11.97 2.75 1.48
C ALA A 74 10.51 2.90 1.04
N ARG A 75 9.87 4.07 1.30
CA ARG A 75 8.53 4.42 0.82
C ARG A 75 8.46 4.38 -0.70
N ARG A 76 9.42 5.02 -1.38
CA ARG A 76 9.47 5.01 -2.85
C ARG A 76 9.54 3.60 -3.42
N ARG A 77 10.43 2.75 -2.89
CA ARG A 77 10.54 1.34 -3.32
C ARG A 77 9.29 0.53 -3.03
N PHE A 78 8.59 0.82 -1.95
CA PHE A 78 7.32 0.18 -1.63
C PHE A 78 6.27 0.50 -2.70
N TRP A 79 6.13 1.76 -3.09
CA TRP A 79 5.21 2.19 -4.14
C TRP A 79 5.57 1.62 -5.51
N GLU A 80 6.85 1.53 -5.85
CA GLU A 80 7.30 0.84 -7.08
C GLU A 80 6.78 -0.60 -7.12
N THR A 81 6.88 -1.33 -6.01
CA THR A 81 6.33 -2.69 -5.88
C THR A 81 4.81 -2.72 -6.05
N ILE A 82 4.08 -1.76 -5.48
CA ILE A 82 2.61 -1.66 -5.64
C ILE A 82 2.23 -1.43 -7.11
N TYR A 83 2.93 -0.55 -7.82
CA TYR A 83 2.67 -0.33 -9.25
C TYR A 83 2.94 -1.56 -10.10
N GLU A 84 4.01 -2.30 -9.84
CA GLU A 84 4.28 -3.56 -10.52
C GLU A 84 3.17 -4.59 -10.32
N MET A 85 2.65 -4.68 -9.10
CA MET A 85 1.53 -5.58 -8.78
C MET A 85 0.25 -5.15 -9.46
N ALA A 86 -0.09 -3.86 -9.45
CA ALA A 86 -1.24 -3.32 -10.15
C ALA A 86 -1.14 -3.53 -11.67
N GLY A 87 0.05 -3.34 -12.24
CA GLY A 87 0.34 -3.63 -13.65
C GLY A 87 0.19 -5.10 -14.04
N ARG A 88 0.30 -6.02 -13.07
CA ARG A 88 0.06 -7.47 -13.24
C ARG A 88 -1.41 -7.86 -13.01
N GLY A 89 -2.30 -6.90 -12.74
CA GLY A 89 -3.74 -7.11 -12.61
C GLY A 89 -4.26 -7.21 -11.17
N THR A 90 -3.43 -7.01 -10.14
CA THR A 90 -3.89 -6.93 -8.75
C THR A 90 -4.59 -5.59 -8.52
N THR A 91 -5.82 -5.60 -8.04
CA THR A 91 -6.50 -4.38 -7.55
C THR A 91 -5.95 -4.03 -6.17
N VAL A 92 -5.42 -2.80 -6.00
CA VAL A 92 -4.86 -2.37 -4.71
C VAL A 92 -5.66 -1.21 -4.15
N LEU A 93 -6.20 -1.38 -2.95
CA LEU A 93 -6.83 -0.33 -2.17
C LEU A 93 -5.88 0.08 -1.03
N VAL A 94 -5.49 1.35 -1.01
CA VAL A 94 -4.58 1.90 0.00
C VAL A 94 -5.31 2.98 0.78
N THR A 95 -5.24 2.95 2.12
CA THR A 95 -5.54 4.12 2.94
C THR A 95 -4.24 4.87 3.23
N THR A 96 -4.26 6.18 3.16
CA THR A 96 -3.10 7.03 3.50
C THR A 96 -3.57 8.40 3.97
N HIS A 97 -2.78 9.03 4.80
CA HIS A 97 -2.91 10.45 5.16
C HIS A 97 -1.80 11.30 4.52
N TYR A 98 -0.98 10.72 3.67
CA TYR A 98 0.07 11.42 2.91
C TYR A 98 -0.46 11.83 1.54
N MET A 99 -0.52 13.13 1.28
CA MET A 99 -1.08 13.65 0.04
C MET A 99 -0.21 13.34 -1.18
N ASP A 100 1.11 13.28 -1.00
CA ASP A 100 2.05 12.84 -2.05
C ASP A 100 1.84 11.38 -2.48
N GLU A 101 1.28 10.54 -1.61
CA GLU A 101 0.88 9.17 -1.96
C GLU A 101 -0.48 9.15 -2.66
N ALA A 102 -1.42 9.96 -2.19
CA ALA A 102 -2.73 10.11 -2.82
C ALA A 102 -2.59 10.55 -4.28
N GLU A 103 -1.74 11.53 -4.58
CA GLU A 103 -1.48 11.99 -5.95
C GLU A 103 -0.94 10.91 -6.90
N ARG A 104 -0.37 9.84 -6.34
CA ARG A 104 0.15 8.70 -7.13
C ARG A 104 -0.91 7.64 -7.45
N CYS A 105 -2.08 7.71 -6.83
CA CYS A 105 -3.15 6.76 -7.06
C CYS A 105 -3.88 7.04 -8.37
N GLN A 106 -4.33 5.99 -9.05
CA GLN A 106 -5.16 6.13 -10.26
C GLN A 106 -6.52 6.73 -9.95
N ARG A 107 -7.06 6.44 -8.77
CA ARG A 107 -8.33 6.97 -8.27
C ARG A 107 -8.22 7.23 -6.78
N LEU A 108 -8.91 8.25 -6.33
CA LEU A 108 -9.01 8.67 -4.94
C LEU A 108 -10.45 8.60 -4.46
N ALA A 109 -10.59 8.34 -3.15
CA ALA A 109 -11.84 8.51 -2.43
C ALA A 109 -11.54 9.29 -1.14
N PHE A 110 -12.14 10.47 -0.98
CA PHE A 110 -12.03 11.24 0.24
C PHE A 110 -13.13 10.85 1.21
N LEU A 111 -12.71 10.44 2.42
CA LEU A 111 -13.60 10.11 3.53
C LEU A 111 -13.43 11.15 4.64
N SER A 112 -14.53 11.73 5.11
CA SER A 112 -14.56 12.55 6.31
C SER A 112 -15.77 12.19 7.17
N ARG A 113 -15.57 12.03 8.46
CA ARG A 113 -16.61 11.69 9.46
C ARG A 113 -17.52 10.51 9.02
N GLY A 114 -16.93 9.52 8.35
CA GLY A 114 -17.67 8.34 7.84
C GLY A 114 -18.45 8.58 6.54
N HIS A 115 -18.34 9.75 5.92
CA HIS A 115 -18.99 10.09 4.66
C HIS A 115 -17.97 10.13 3.51
N LEU A 116 -18.38 9.61 2.35
CA LEU A 116 -17.63 9.75 1.11
C LEU A 116 -17.93 11.15 0.52
N ILE A 117 -16.89 11.99 0.47
CA ILE A 117 -17.05 13.40 0.04
C ILE A 117 -16.74 13.56 -1.45
N GLY A 118 -15.81 12.79 -1.98
CA GLY A 118 -15.43 12.84 -3.39
C GLY A 118 -14.75 11.55 -3.81
N ILE A 119 -14.94 11.20 -5.08
CA ILE A 119 -14.28 10.05 -5.71
C ILE A 119 -13.96 10.39 -7.17
N GLY A 120 -12.72 10.09 -7.60
CA GLY A 120 -12.28 10.37 -8.96
C GLY A 120 -10.77 10.19 -9.13
N THR A 121 -10.24 10.57 -10.29
CA THR A 121 -8.79 10.73 -10.46
C THR A 121 -8.30 11.95 -9.68
N PRO A 122 -7.00 12.10 -9.39
CA PRO A 122 -6.48 13.31 -8.77
C PRO A 122 -6.92 14.60 -9.49
N GLU A 123 -6.89 14.61 -10.83
CA GLU A 123 -7.29 15.76 -11.65
C GLU A 123 -8.81 16.03 -11.58
N GLU A 124 -9.64 14.99 -11.53
CA GLU A 124 -11.09 15.14 -11.36
C GLU A 124 -11.41 15.74 -10.00
N ILE A 125 -10.74 15.28 -8.96
CA ILE A 125 -10.92 15.76 -7.58
C ILE A 125 -10.47 17.23 -7.45
N THR A 126 -9.28 17.60 -7.90
CA THR A 126 -8.80 18.99 -7.83
C THR A 126 -9.75 19.94 -8.59
N ARG A 127 -10.26 19.52 -9.75
CA ARG A 127 -11.26 20.26 -10.52
C ARG A 127 -12.60 20.39 -9.80
N GLN A 128 -13.08 19.30 -9.18
CA GLN A 128 -14.36 19.28 -8.45
C GLN A 128 -14.35 20.27 -7.28
N PHE A 129 -13.22 20.38 -6.57
CA PHE A 129 -13.08 21.27 -5.43
C PHE A 129 -12.52 22.66 -5.78
N ASN A 130 -12.15 22.87 -7.06
CA ASN A 130 -11.52 24.10 -7.56
C ASN A 130 -10.24 24.45 -6.80
N GLU A 131 -9.42 23.46 -6.53
CA GLU A 131 -8.14 23.58 -5.82
C GLU A 131 -6.98 23.13 -6.73
N PRO A 132 -5.78 23.71 -6.59
CA PRO A 132 -4.65 23.39 -7.45
C PRO A 132 -4.01 22.04 -7.17
N THR A 133 -4.07 21.55 -5.92
CA THR A 133 -3.45 20.29 -5.48
C THR A 133 -4.38 19.46 -4.62
N ILE A 134 -4.09 18.17 -4.49
CA ILE A 134 -4.80 17.27 -3.58
C ILE A 134 -4.61 17.67 -2.12
N GLU A 135 -3.45 18.24 -1.77
CA GLU A 135 -3.19 18.79 -0.44
C GLU A 135 -4.12 19.96 -0.12
N ASP A 136 -4.32 20.88 -1.07
CA ASP A 136 -5.24 22.02 -0.92
C ASP A 136 -6.69 21.56 -0.78
N VAL A 137 -7.10 20.53 -1.54
CA VAL A 137 -8.42 19.90 -1.38
C VAL A 137 -8.59 19.38 0.05
N PHE A 138 -7.60 18.64 0.56
CA PHE A 138 -7.63 18.09 1.91
C PHE A 138 -7.75 19.18 2.98
N ILE A 139 -6.94 20.26 2.88
CA ILE A 139 -6.99 21.41 3.78
C ILE A 139 -8.36 22.10 3.73
N THR A 140 -8.92 22.29 2.54
CA THR A 140 -10.25 22.91 2.38
C THR A 140 -11.34 22.06 3.01
N LEU A 141 -11.27 20.73 2.87
CA LEU A 141 -12.22 19.82 3.50
C LEU A 141 -12.12 19.84 5.03
N GLN A 142 -10.90 19.83 5.58
CA GLN A 142 -10.71 19.93 7.03
C GLN A 142 -11.29 21.22 7.61
N LYS A 143 -11.04 22.36 6.97
CA LYS A 143 -11.61 23.65 7.43
C LYS A 143 -13.14 23.67 7.41
N LYS A 144 -13.77 23.07 6.40
CA LYS A 144 -15.23 22.92 6.34
C LYS A 144 -15.77 22.06 7.48
N ASP A 145 -15.06 20.99 7.80
CA ASP A 145 -15.45 20.10 8.91
C ASP A 145 -15.34 20.77 10.27
N GLU A 146 -14.31 21.61 10.51
CA GLU A 146 -14.14 22.39 11.72
C GLU A 146 -15.20 23.47 11.89
N ALA A 147 -15.64 24.09 10.79
CA ALA A 147 -16.67 25.14 10.80
C ALA A 147 -18.09 24.63 11.09
N HIS A 148 -18.30 23.30 11.10
CA HIS A 148 -19.59 22.66 11.37
C HIS A 148 -19.65 22.04 12.78
N VAL A 149 -18.70 22.36 13.66
CA VAL A 149 -18.67 22.00 15.11
C VAL A 149 -19.07 23.21 15.94
#